data_c941e04598a74277d06c61cd4d523881
#
_entry.id   c941e04598a74277d06c61cd4d523881
#
_cell.length_a   1.000
_cell.length_b   1.000
_cell.length_c   1.000
_cell.angle_alpha   90.00
_cell.angle_beta   90.00
_cell.angle_gamma   90.00
#
_symmetry.space_group_name_H-M   'P 1'
#
loop_
_entity.id
_entity.type
_entity.pdbx_description
1 polymer ?
#
loop_
_entity_poly.entity_id
_entity_poly.type
_entity_poly.pdbx_seq_one_letter_code
_entity_poly.pdbx_strand_id
1 'polypeptide(L)'
;IEFCRQHVYYRLLDTTRAYASAQLSASGGAGAVLLRHARHCLGLAGRIAADWESMTPAHWSAHYGRHVDDLRAAIDWAFGEDGDVALGVALTLAAQTLFYQLSLMDEYRVRVERALACMDRHALEDPDSEMQLHASLAHLLLHTQGVTGTMLRSFQRGYVLAMRTDDASRRAEAICGMWVCSLKMADFQGADNYVEQLAVLCAARDDTAMRLVLARMRSAGAYLRGRYAQSAALARMVLAHPEGAGQLGFNNALLADHQVCLRGTLARCLWMQGRPDDALALAREAVTVSFEHNGVTLCVALAINAIPVALWCGQRGLAHAWTCLLCEHAARYGLLYWSAWGAAYQRLLDAGEALRAFPWPSVRSWPIQIDLMATLHDAAADSHALRRALTGQAPWSAPEVLRRDAHHRWRALAPGDAAGLEAVRAQLEEALLLARGQQAPGWELRCATSLAAVLQAQGHGVAAHALLAPVHAGYAQGHDTTDVMAAAALLAQLLAQLA
;
A
#
# COMPACT_ATOMS: atom_id res chain seq x y z
N ILE A 1 17.34 28.58 25.97
CA ILE A 1 18.54 27.75 25.78
C ILE A 1 18.10 26.33 26.11
N GLU A 2 18.16 25.44 25.14
CA GLU A 2 17.89 24.00 25.36
C GLU A 2 19.22 23.25 25.31
N PHE A 3 19.45 22.42 26.31
CA PHE A 3 20.64 21.57 26.39
C PHE A 3 20.29 20.17 25.92
N CYS A 4 20.91 19.69 24.85
CA CYS A 4 20.79 18.31 24.42
C CYS A 4 22.19 17.68 24.34
N ARG A 5 22.50 16.84 25.33
CA ARG A 5 23.70 16.00 25.57
C ARG A 5 25.10 16.60 25.31
N GLN A 6 25.36 17.26 24.17
CA GLN A 6 26.66 17.87 23.84
C GLN A 6 26.53 19.18 23.04
N HIS A 7 25.33 19.62 22.73
CA HIS A 7 25.08 20.83 21.95
C HIS A 7 24.15 21.78 22.66
N VAL A 8 24.47 23.05 22.61
CA VAL A 8 23.65 24.16 23.16
C VAL A 8 22.86 24.73 22.00
N TYR A 9 21.54 24.69 22.10
CA TYR A 9 20.65 25.29 21.10
C TYR A 9 20.04 26.57 21.63
N TYR A 10 20.02 27.59 20.79
CA TYR A 10 19.43 28.87 21.09
C TYR A 10 18.10 29.00 20.35
N ARG A 11 17.02 29.16 21.08
CA ARG A 11 15.71 29.50 20.51
C ARG A 11 15.36 30.92 20.92
N LEU A 12 15.12 31.78 19.93
CA LEU A 12 14.60 33.11 20.17
C LEU A 12 13.11 33.01 20.50
N LEU A 13 12.68 33.78 21.48
CA LEU A 13 11.24 34.01 21.72
C LEU A 13 10.63 34.68 20.49
N ASP A 14 9.35 34.44 20.23
CA ASP A 14 8.68 34.95 19.04
C ASP A 14 8.74 36.46 18.90
N THR A 15 8.59 37.20 20.01
CA THR A 15 8.75 38.66 20.06
C THR A 15 10.18 39.10 19.74
N THR A 16 11.19 38.40 20.29
CA THR A 16 12.61 38.69 20.01
C THR A 16 12.95 38.38 18.56
N ARG A 17 12.42 37.30 18.01
CA ARG A 17 12.60 36.92 16.60
C ARG A 17 11.99 37.96 15.67
N ALA A 18 10.74 38.39 15.94
CA ALA A 18 10.06 39.41 15.16
C ALA A 18 10.82 40.74 15.17
N TYR A 19 11.29 41.17 16.35
CA TYR A 19 12.10 42.41 16.50
C TYR A 19 13.44 42.30 15.74
N ALA A 20 14.17 41.18 15.91
CA ALA A 20 15.43 40.96 15.22
C ALA A 20 15.25 40.91 13.69
N SER A 21 14.17 40.28 13.19
CA SER A 21 13.81 40.26 11.77
C SER A 21 13.53 41.68 11.22
N ALA A 22 12.79 42.48 11.96
CA ALA A 22 12.52 43.88 11.59
C ALA A 22 13.81 44.71 11.54
N GLN A 23 14.71 44.57 12.51
CA GLN A 23 16.01 45.27 12.54
C GLN A 23 16.92 44.82 11.39
N LEU A 24 16.94 43.49 11.11
CA LEU A 24 17.72 42.95 9.99
C LEU A 24 17.21 43.48 8.66
N SER A 25 15.90 43.57 8.45
CA SER A 25 15.29 44.16 7.25
C SER A 25 15.64 45.66 7.12
N ALA A 26 15.57 46.40 8.24
CA ALA A 26 15.91 47.82 8.27
C ALA A 26 17.40 48.10 7.97
N SER A 27 18.30 47.14 8.28
CA SER A 27 19.74 47.26 8.06
C SER A 27 20.15 47.10 6.58
N GLY A 28 19.26 46.69 5.69
CA GLY A 28 19.56 46.33 4.30
C GLY A 28 20.40 45.06 4.12
N GLY A 29 20.79 44.39 5.23
CA GLY A 29 21.61 43.19 5.21
C GLY A 29 20.83 41.85 5.14
N ALA A 30 19.50 41.93 5.12
CA ALA A 30 18.63 40.77 5.24
C ALA A 30 18.90 39.68 4.16
N GLY A 31 19.01 40.06 2.89
CA GLY A 31 19.24 39.14 1.78
C GLY A 31 20.50 38.29 1.95
N ALA A 32 21.62 38.93 2.34
CA ALA A 32 22.89 38.22 2.53
C ALA A 32 22.85 37.26 3.72
N VAL A 33 22.14 37.59 4.80
CA VAL A 33 21.97 36.70 5.97
C VAL A 33 21.06 35.52 5.63
N LEU A 34 19.94 35.78 4.95
CA LEU A 34 18.97 34.76 4.59
C LEU A 34 19.54 33.79 3.54
N LEU A 35 20.33 34.27 2.58
CA LEU A 35 21.06 33.45 1.64
C LEU A 35 22.07 32.50 2.36
N ARG A 36 22.81 33.01 3.35
CA ARG A 36 23.70 32.17 4.15
C ARG A 36 22.95 31.14 4.96
N HIS A 37 21.82 31.52 5.56
CA HIS A 37 20.94 30.61 6.27
C HIS A 37 20.41 29.51 5.34
N ALA A 38 19.92 29.85 4.15
CA ALA A 38 19.41 28.91 3.17
C ALA A 38 20.49 27.90 2.71
N ARG A 39 21.72 28.38 2.45
CA ARG A 39 22.85 27.50 2.12
C ARG A 39 23.27 26.58 3.28
N HIS A 40 23.22 27.10 4.51
CA HIS A 40 23.43 26.30 5.70
C HIS A 40 22.36 25.19 5.84
N CYS A 41 21.09 25.53 5.63
CA CYS A 41 19.97 24.59 5.65
C CYS A 41 20.10 23.52 4.55
N LEU A 42 20.59 23.88 3.36
CA LEU A 42 20.87 22.89 2.30
C LEU A 42 21.93 21.88 2.72
N GLY A 43 23.05 22.34 3.29
CA GLY A 43 24.07 21.45 3.83
C GLY A 43 23.59 20.59 5.01
N LEU A 44 22.69 21.13 5.85
CA LEU A 44 22.06 20.41 6.93
C LEU A 44 21.12 19.31 6.38
N ALA A 45 20.30 19.63 5.38
CA ALA A 45 19.40 18.68 4.76
C ALA A 45 20.14 17.48 4.12
N GLY A 46 21.31 17.72 3.52
CA GLY A 46 22.18 16.66 3.02
C GLY A 46 22.67 15.71 4.13
N ARG A 47 23.05 16.25 5.31
CA ARG A 47 23.41 15.41 6.47
C ARG A 47 22.22 14.66 7.03
N ILE A 48 21.05 15.29 7.12
CA ILE A 48 19.78 14.66 7.54
C ILE A 48 19.48 13.41 6.72
N ALA A 49 19.64 13.51 5.40
CA ALA A 49 19.42 12.38 4.49
C ALA A 49 20.47 11.27 4.66
N ALA A 50 21.75 11.62 4.78
CA ALA A 50 22.85 10.67 4.94
C ALA A 50 22.74 9.89 6.29
N ASP A 51 22.43 10.59 7.38
CA ASP A 51 22.36 9.98 8.71
C ASP A 51 21.10 9.11 8.90
N TRP A 52 20.09 9.25 8.06
CA TRP A 52 18.91 8.39 8.08
C TRP A 52 19.26 6.90 7.91
N GLU A 53 20.25 6.58 7.11
CA GLU A 53 20.67 5.20 6.85
C GLU A 53 21.43 4.57 8.02
N SER A 54 21.99 5.39 8.90
CA SER A 54 22.87 4.94 9.99
C SER A 54 22.27 5.04 11.39
N MET A 55 21.17 5.78 11.57
CA MET A 55 20.53 6.04 12.86
C MET A 55 19.22 5.26 13.00
N THR A 56 18.85 4.94 14.24
CA THR A 56 17.49 4.44 14.49
C THR A 56 16.45 5.54 14.26
N PRO A 57 15.24 5.23 13.74
CA PRO A 57 14.20 6.23 13.44
C PRO A 57 13.87 7.15 14.62
N ALA A 58 13.77 6.60 15.85
CA ALA A 58 13.48 7.37 17.05
C ALA A 58 14.61 8.36 17.38
N HIS A 59 15.86 7.92 17.29
CA HIS A 59 17.02 8.77 17.57
C HIS A 59 17.17 9.86 16.49
N TRP A 60 17.00 9.49 15.23
CA TRP A 60 17.04 10.42 14.10
C TRP A 60 15.96 11.51 14.22
N SER A 61 14.71 11.11 14.49
CA SER A 61 13.59 12.05 14.65
C SER A 61 13.81 13.01 15.82
N ALA A 62 14.29 12.52 16.96
CA ALA A 62 14.63 13.35 18.12
C ALA A 62 15.78 14.34 17.83
N HIS A 63 16.73 13.94 16.96
CA HIS A 63 17.87 14.78 16.59
C HIS A 63 17.52 15.81 15.53
N TYR A 64 16.85 15.41 14.46
CA TYR A 64 16.63 16.23 13.28
C TYR A 64 15.25 16.88 13.18
N GLY A 65 14.23 16.35 13.86
CA GLY A 65 12.86 16.89 13.77
C GLY A 65 12.74 18.38 14.14
N ARG A 66 13.61 18.87 15.01
CA ARG A 66 13.68 20.29 15.40
C ARG A 66 14.06 21.26 14.28
N HIS A 67 14.70 20.77 13.20
CA HIS A 67 15.18 21.59 12.09
C HIS A 67 14.14 21.81 11.00
N VAL A 68 12.93 21.27 11.17
CA VAL A 68 11.87 21.41 10.16
C VAL A 68 11.49 22.88 9.94
N ASP A 69 11.46 23.69 10.99
CA ASP A 69 11.13 25.11 10.88
C ASP A 69 12.24 25.93 10.19
N ASP A 70 13.50 25.56 10.39
CA ASP A 70 14.63 26.17 9.69
C ASP A 70 14.55 25.91 8.18
N LEU A 71 14.24 24.67 7.79
CA LEU A 71 14.06 24.28 6.38
C LEU A 71 12.82 24.95 5.77
N ARG A 72 11.71 25.05 6.51
CA ARG A 72 10.53 25.81 6.09
C ARG A 72 10.88 27.26 5.75
N ALA A 73 11.55 27.93 6.68
CA ALA A 73 11.94 29.33 6.50
C ALA A 73 12.92 29.53 5.34
N ALA A 74 13.88 28.61 5.16
CA ALA A 74 14.83 28.65 4.07
C ALA A 74 14.15 28.47 2.69
N ILE A 75 13.26 27.50 2.56
CA ILE A 75 12.50 27.25 1.32
C ILE A 75 11.56 28.44 1.02
N ASP A 76 10.86 28.95 2.04
CA ASP A 76 9.92 30.06 1.85
C ASP A 76 10.63 31.35 1.41
N TRP A 77 11.81 31.65 1.98
CA TRP A 77 12.63 32.74 1.53
C TRP A 77 13.15 32.54 0.09
N ALA A 78 13.64 31.34 -0.23
CA ALA A 78 14.23 31.08 -1.55
C ALA A 78 13.23 31.23 -2.71
N PHE A 79 11.94 31.00 -2.47
CA PHE A 79 10.86 31.25 -3.43
C PHE A 79 10.17 32.61 -3.24
N GLY A 80 10.71 33.52 -2.39
CA GLY A 80 10.26 34.89 -2.23
C GLY A 80 10.80 35.83 -3.33
N GLU A 81 10.40 37.12 -3.26
CA GLU A 81 10.77 38.13 -4.26
C GLU A 81 12.29 38.34 -4.40
N ASP A 82 13.01 38.33 -3.28
CA ASP A 82 14.47 38.48 -3.21
C ASP A 82 15.23 37.16 -3.12
N GLY A 83 14.54 36.05 -3.40
CA GLY A 83 15.09 34.69 -3.21
C GLY A 83 15.87 34.19 -4.43
N ASP A 84 16.36 32.96 -4.27
CA ASP A 84 17.09 32.19 -5.29
C ASP A 84 16.28 30.95 -5.63
N VAL A 85 15.61 30.93 -6.77
CA VAL A 85 14.73 29.82 -7.19
C VAL A 85 15.49 28.50 -7.32
N ALA A 86 16.71 28.52 -7.85
CA ALA A 86 17.51 27.30 -7.98
C ALA A 86 17.87 26.72 -6.61
N LEU A 87 18.22 27.60 -5.65
CA LEU A 87 18.45 27.20 -4.27
C LEU A 87 17.16 26.68 -3.61
N GLY A 88 16.00 27.30 -3.89
CA GLY A 88 14.70 26.84 -3.41
C GLY A 88 14.33 25.44 -3.89
N VAL A 89 14.60 25.15 -5.15
CA VAL A 89 14.43 23.80 -5.73
C VAL A 89 15.35 22.80 -5.04
N ALA A 90 16.65 23.12 -4.92
CA ALA A 90 17.62 22.26 -4.26
C ALA A 90 17.26 21.98 -2.78
N LEU A 91 16.83 23.01 -2.04
CA LEU A 91 16.34 22.89 -0.66
C LEU A 91 15.10 22.01 -0.56
N THR A 92 14.14 22.17 -1.48
CA THR A 92 12.92 21.37 -1.50
C THR A 92 13.26 19.88 -1.68
N LEU A 93 14.11 19.55 -2.64
CA LEU A 93 14.57 18.18 -2.88
C LEU A 93 15.35 17.61 -1.69
N ALA A 94 16.30 18.35 -1.15
CA ALA A 94 17.12 17.92 -0.02
C ALA A 94 16.31 17.70 1.27
N ALA A 95 15.21 18.45 1.47
CA ALA A 95 14.33 18.33 2.61
C ALA A 95 13.41 17.10 2.58
N GLN A 96 13.32 16.38 1.47
CA GLN A 96 12.42 15.25 1.26
C GLN A 96 12.45 14.24 2.41
N THR A 97 13.64 13.77 2.79
CA THR A 97 13.78 12.78 3.86
C THR A 97 13.19 13.25 5.17
N LEU A 98 13.43 14.52 5.55
CA LEU A 98 12.88 15.07 6.79
C LEU A 98 11.36 15.09 6.78
N PHE A 99 10.76 15.63 5.72
CA PHE A 99 9.29 15.72 5.61
C PHE A 99 8.63 14.33 5.56
N TYR A 100 9.25 13.37 4.88
CA TYR A 100 8.71 12.00 4.79
C TYR A 100 8.77 11.28 6.13
N GLN A 101 9.89 11.35 6.82
CA GLN A 101 10.05 10.65 8.10
C GLN A 101 9.25 11.29 9.24
N LEU A 102 9.00 12.59 9.17
CA LEU A 102 8.09 13.28 10.08
C LEU A 102 6.61 13.14 9.66
N SER A 103 6.31 12.39 8.59
CA SER A 103 4.97 12.19 8.05
C SER A 103 4.25 13.50 7.65
N LEU A 104 5.00 14.52 7.21
CA LEU A 104 4.49 15.82 6.78
C LEU A 104 4.19 15.83 5.26
N MET A 105 3.50 14.79 4.78
CA MET A 105 3.33 14.50 3.36
C MET A 105 2.56 15.60 2.61
N ASP A 106 1.44 16.08 3.17
CA ASP A 106 0.62 17.08 2.49
C ASP A 106 1.32 18.44 2.45
N GLU A 107 2.03 18.80 3.52
CA GLU A 107 2.85 20.02 3.55
C GLU A 107 3.97 19.96 2.52
N TYR A 108 4.66 18.81 2.40
CA TYR A 108 5.73 18.64 1.43
C TYR A 108 5.21 18.67 -0.01
N ARG A 109 4.02 18.10 -0.25
CA ARG A 109 3.33 18.19 -1.55
C ARG A 109 3.18 19.64 -2.02
N VAL A 110 2.68 20.50 -1.15
CA VAL A 110 2.50 21.93 -1.47
C VAL A 110 3.84 22.61 -1.82
N ARG A 111 4.93 22.25 -1.13
CA ARG A 111 6.27 22.77 -1.42
C ARG A 111 6.80 22.28 -2.76
N VAL A 112 6.60 21.01 -3.09
CA VAL A 112 6.97 20.44 -4.39
C VAL A 112 6.17 21.07 -5.54
N GLU A 113 4.86 21.25 -5.37
CA GLU A 113 4.01 21.95 -6.36
C GLU A 113 4.49 23.40 -6.58
N ARG A 114 4.85 24.11 -5.48
CA ARG A 114 5.42 25.45 -5.57
C ARG A 114 6.77 25.47 -6.29
N ALA A 115 7.64 24.50 -6.03
CA ALA A 115 8.94 24.40 -6.70
C ALA A 115 8.78 24.22 -8.21
N LEU A 116 7.92 23.29 -8.66
CA LEU A 116 7.62 23.08 -10.08
C LEU A 116 7.04 24.35 -10.72
N ALA A 117 6.08 25.01 -10.07
CA ALA A 117 5.49 26.25 -10.57
C ALA A 117 6.51 27.41 -10.65
N CYS A 118 7.49 27.47 -9.75
CA CYS A 118 8.57 28.45 -9.81
C CYS A 118 9.59 28.13 -10.92
N MET A 119 9.92 26.86 -11.15
CA MET A 119 10.75 26.46 -12.29
C MET A 119 10.13 26.90 -13.62
N ASP A 120 8.83 26.61 -13.81
CA ASP A 120 8.10 27.04 -15.02
C ASP A 120 8.09 28.56 -15.19
N ARG A 121 7.75 29.30 -14.12
CA ARG A 121 7.64 30.78 -14.15
C ARG A 121 8.96 31.45 -14.48
N HIS A 122 10.07 30.93 -13.99
CA HIS A 122 11.41 31.50 -14.18
C HIS A 122 12.20 30.84 -15.30
N ALA A 123 11.57 29.93 -16.07
CA ALA A 123 12.18 29.18 -17.15
C ALA A 123 13.49 28.49 -16.70
N LEU A 124 13.49 27.93 -15.49
CA LEU A 124 14.66 27.22 -14.96
C LEU A 124 14.76 25.83 -15.61
N GLU A 125 15.73 25.68 -16.51
CA GLU A 125 16.01 24.43 -17.18
C GLU A 125 16.95 23.55 -16.33
N ASP A 126 16.37 22.69 -15.49
CA ASP A 126 17.07 21.66 -14.73
C ASP A 126 16.26 20.35 -14.79
N PRO A 127 16.48 19.54 -15.84
CA PRO A 127 15.74 18.29 -16.05
C PRO A 127 15.88 17.28 -14.91
N ASP A 128 17.01 17.29 -14.22
CA ASP A 128 17.29 16.41 -13.10
C ASP A 128 16.42 16.75 -11.88
N SER A 129 16.37 18.02 -11.53
CA SER A 129 15.51 18.51 -10.45
C SER A 129 14.03 18.36 -10.80
N GLU A 130 13.65 18.70 -12.04
CA GLU A 130 12.28 18.52 -12.54
C GLU A 130 11.82 17.07 -12.41
N MET A 131 12.66 16.11 -12.82
CA MET A 131 12.38 14.67 -12.71
C MET A 131 12.13 14.26 -11.26
N GLN A 132 13.01 14.66 -10.33
CA GLN A 132 12.91 14.31 -8.92
C GLN A 132 11.66 14.92 -8.27
N LEU A 133 11.34 16.19 -8.59
CA LEU A 133 10.13 16.86 -8.12
C LEU A 133 8.86 16.16 -8.64
N HIS A 134 8.82 15.75 -9.90
CA HIS A 134 7.69 15.02 -10.46
C HIS A 134 7.54 13.62 -9.84
N ALA A 135 8.64 12.90 -9.60
CA ALA A 135 8.61 11.63 -8.89
C ALA A 135 8.06 11.80 -7.46
N SER A 136 8.56 12.81 -6.73
CA SER A 136 8.07 13.14 -5.37
C SER A 136 6.59 13.52 -5.40
N LEU A 137 6.17 14.41 -6.30
CA LEU A 137 4.76 14.84 -6.41
C LEU A 137 3.82 13.66 -6.69
N ALA A 138 4.20 12.77 -7.60
CA ALA A 138 3.39 11.62 -7.95
C ALA A 138 3.13 10.71 -6.74
N HIS A 139 4.16 10.40 -5.95
CA HIS A 139 4.04 9.60 -4.74
C HIS A 139 3.25 10.30 -3.63
N LEU A 140 3.46 11.60 -3.44
CA LEU A 140 2.71 12.39 -2.45
C LEU A 140 1.22 12.41 -2.78
N LEU A 141 0.87 12.67 -4.04
CA LEU A 141 -0.52 12.63 -4.51
C LEU A 141 -1.14 11.24 -4.33
N LEU A 142 -0.39 10.19 -4.62
CA LEU A 142 -0.83 8.81 -4.45
C LEU A 142 -1.33 8.54 -3.02
N HIS A 143 -0.64 9.03 -2.01
CA HIS A 143 -0.93 8.74 -0.60
C HIS A 143 -1.82 9.79 0.08
N THR A 144 -1.85 11.02 -0.42
CA THR A 144 -2.69 12.08 0.15
C THR A 144 -4.03 12.22 -0.55
N GLN A 145 -4.09 12.05 -1.87
CA GLN A 145 -5.30 12.28 -2.67
C GLN A 145 -5.81 11.04 -3.43
N GLY A 146 -4.96 9.99 -3.52
CA GLY A 146 -5.26 8.81 -4.31
C GLY A 146 -4.98 8.98 -5.81
N VAL A 147 -5.71 8.24 -6.66
CA VAL A 147 -5.48 8.27 -8.12
C VAL A 147 -6.10 9.52 -8.74
N THR A 148 -5.25 10.47 -9.12
CA THR A 148 -5.64 11.68 -9.83
C THR A 148 -4.98 11.76 -11.20
N GLY A 149 -5.56 12.54 -12.11
CA GLY A 149 -4.93 12.81 -13.42
C GLY A 149 -3.58 13.50 -13.27
N THR A 150 -3.42 14.36 -12.26
CA THR A 150 -2.15 15.03 -11.96
C THR A 150 -1.09 14.03 -11.50
N MET A 151 -1.44 13.07 -10.63
CA MET A 151 -0.55 11.99 -10.22
C MET A 151 -0.02 11.21 -11.44
N LEU A 152 -0.92 10.79 -12.34
CA LEU A 152 -0.55 10.05 -13.55
C LEU A 152 0.41 10.85 -14.45
N ARG A 153 0.09 12.12 -14.70
CA ARG A 153 0.96 13.02 -15.49
C ARG A 153 2.34 13.19 -14.84
N SER A 154 2.39 13.33 -13.52
CA SER A 154 3.67 13.47 -12.81
C SER A 154 4.52 12.21 -12.92
N PHE A 155 3.96 11.01 -12.73
CA PHE A 155 4.70 9.76 -12.97
C PHE A 155 5.22 9.66 -14.41
N GLN A 156 4.36 9.97 -15.41
CA GLN A 156 4.75 9.94 -16.81
C GLN A 156 5.86 10.95 -17.14
N ARG A 157 5.76 12.19 -16.61
CA ARG A 157 6.80 13.21 -16.83
C ARG A 157 8.12 12.80 -16.21
N GLY A 158 8.12 12.36 -14.95
CA GLY A 158 9.32 11.85 -14.27
C GLY A 158 9.96 10.68 -15.02
N TYR A 159 9.15 9.74 -15.50
CA TYR A 159 9.62 8.61 -16.31
C TYR A 159 10.26 9.05 -17.63
N VAL A 160 9.62 9.96 -18.39
CA VAL A 160 10.16 10.45 -19.65
C VAL A 160 11.51 11.15 -19.45
N LEU A 161 11.66 11.94 -18.39
CA LEU A 161 12.91 12.59 -18.05
C LEU A 161 13.98 11.58 -17.63
N ALA A 162 13.63 10.63 -16.76
CA ALA A 162 14.55 9.59 -16.29
C ALA A 162 15.11 8.74 -17.44
N MET A 163 14.30 8.42 -18.46
CA MET A 163 14.75 7.64 -19.62
C MET A 163 15.77 8.39 -20.50
N ARG A 164 15.93 9.69 -20.32
CA ARG A 164 16.94 10.51 -21.03
C ARG A 164 18.28 10.59 -20.30
N THR A 165 18.36 10.16 -19.03
CA THR A 165 19.61 10.14 -18.26
C THR A 165 20.34 8.81 -18.45
N ASP A 166 21.65 8.80 -18.20
CA ASP A 166 22.44 7.56 -18.13
C ASP A 166 22.50 6.99 -16.71
N ASP A 167 21.84 7.62 -15.75
CA ASP A 167 21.75 7.18 -14.36
C ASP A 167 20.74 6.02 -14.24
N ALA A 168 21.27 4.81 -14.04
CA ALA A 168 20.47 3.61 -13.93
C ALA A 168 19.61 3.57 -12.66
N SER A 169 20.06 4.20 -11.56
CA SER A 169 19.27 4.27 -10.33
C SER A 169 18.03 5.11 -10.53
N ARG A 170 18.16 6.26 -11.17
CA ARG A 170 17.02 7.13 -11.51
C ARG A 170 16.05 6.47 -12.50
N ARG A 171 16.59 5.77 -13.51
CA ARG A 171 15.74 4.95 -14.42
C ARG A 171 14.97 3.88 -13.65
N ALA A 172 15.63 3.17 -12.74
CA ALA A 172 14.99 2.14 -11.94
C ALA A 172 13.90 2.71 -11.02
N GLU A 173 14.13 3.84 -10.36
CA GLU A 173 13.12 4.55 -9.55
C GLU A 173 11.89 4.92 -10.38
N ALA A 174 12.10 5.51 -11.54
CA ALA A 174 11.01 5.91 -12.44
C ALA A 174 10.22 4.71 -12.98
N ILE A 175 10.90 3.60 -13.32
CA ILE A 175 10.27 2.33 -13.70
C ILE A 175 9.42 1.79 -12.54
N CYS A 176 9.94 1.81 -11.30
CA CYS A 176 9.18 1.40 -10.12
C CYS A 176 7.93 2.25 -9.89
N GLY A 177 8.02 3.57 -10.08
CA GLY A 177 6.88 4.47 -9.99
C GLY A 177 5.78 4.15 -11.00
N MET A 178 6.16 3.96 -12.28
CA MET A 178 5.22 3.57 -13.33
C MET A 178 4.63 2.17 -13.09
N TRP A 179 5.41 1.22 -12.60
CA TRP A 179 4.94 -0.10 -12.20
C TRP A 179 3.88 -0.02 -11.10
N VAL A 180 4.11 0.76 -10.03
CA VAL A 180 3.11 0.97 -8.96
C VAL A 180 1.82 1.56 -9.54
N CYS A 181 1.94 2.54 -10.43
CA CYS A 181 0.79 3.15 -11.10
C CYS A 181 -0.01 2.10 -11.89
N SER A 182 0.66 1.30 -12.73
CA SER A 182 0.03 0.24 -13.52
C SER A 182 -0.66 -0.80 -12.64
N LEU A 183 -0.02 -1.24 -11.56
CA LEU A 183 -0.65 -2.16 -10.60
C LEU A 183 -1.92 -1.59 -9.98
N LYS A 184 -1.88 -0.32 -9.55
CA LYS A 184 -3.02 0.34 -8.93
C LYS A 184 -4.19 0.52 -9.90
N MET A 185 -3.88 0.75 -11.17
CA MET A 185 -4.87 0.82 -12.25
C MET A 185 -5.33 -0.55 -12.75
N ALA A 186 -4.76 -1.64 -12.21
CA ALA A 186 -4.93 -3.02 -12.70
C ALA A 186 -4.56 -3.21 -14.18
N ASP A 187 -3.65 -2.41 -14.68
CA ASP A 187 -2.97 -2.61 -15.95
C ASP A 187 -1.82 -3.59 -15.76
N PHE A 188 -2.13 -4.88 -15.74
CA PHE A 188 -1.14 -5.93 -15.51
C PHE A 188 -0.14 -6.08 -16.65
N GLN A 189 -0.57 -5.78 -17.89
CA GLN A 189 0.34 -5.82 -19.04
C GLN A 189 1.38 -4.68 -18.95
N GLY A 190 0.93 -3.47 -18.63
CA GLY A 190 1.84 -2.35 -18.39
C GLY A 190 2.80 -2.63 -17.22
N ALA A 191 2.29 -3.23 -16.14
CA ALA A 191 3.13 -3.61 -15.00
C ALA A 191 4.21 -4.63 -15.41
N ASP A 192 3.89 -5.64 -16.23
CA ASP A 192 4.88 -6.59 -16.74
C ASP A 192 5.95 -5.93 -17.60
N ASN A 193 5.55 -5.00 -18.48
CA ASN A 193 6.50 -4.25 -19.31
C ASN A 193 7.52 -3.48 -18.46
N TYR A 194 7.12 -2.92 -17.31
CA TYR A 194 8.05 -2.27 -16.39
C TYR A 194 8.92 -3.26 -15.62
N VAL A 195 8.41 -4.45 -15.28
CA VAL A 195 9.22 -5.54 -14.71
C VAL A 195 10.32 -5.97 -15.68
N GLU A 196 10.01 -6.12 -16.96
CA GLU A 196 11.02 -6.49 -17.97
C GLU A 196 12.05 -5.37 -18.20
N GLN A 197 11.63 -4.09 -18.21
CA GLN A 197 12.57 -2.97 -18.30
C GLN A 197 13.55 -2.97 -17.11
N LEU A 198 13.06 -3.19 -15.88
CA LEU A 198 13.95 -3.29 -14.71
C LEU A 198 14.84 -4.52 -14.79
N ALA A 199 14.35 -5.66 -15.31
CA ALA A 199 15.14 -6.86 -15.50
C ALA A 199 16.32 -6.64 -16.47
N VAL A 200 16.12 -5.87 -17.54
CA VAL A 200 17.20 -5.48 -18.47
C VAL A 200 18.24 -4.62 -17.77
N LEU A 201 17.84 -3.66 -16.94
CA LEU A 201 18.79 -2.86 -16.14
C LEU A 201 19.58 -3.73 -15.15
N CYS A 202 18.93 -4.68 -14.48
CA CYS A 202 19.57 -5.62 -13.57
C CYS A 202 20.56 -6.53 -14.27
N ALA A 203 20.28 -6.98 -15.50
CA ALA A 203 21.18 -7.84 -16.25
C ALA A 203 22.48 -7.13 -16.68
N ALA A 204 22.42 -5.81 -16.85
CA ALA A 204 23.58 -4.99 -17.24
C ALA A 204 24.48 -4.60 -16.05
N ARG A 205 24.08 -4.90 -14.80
CA ARG A 205 24.76 -4.46 -13.58
C ARG A 205 24.75 -5.54 -12.50
N ASP A 206 25.81 -5.62 -11.73
CA ASP A 206 25.87 -6.44 -10.51
C ASP A 206 25.39 -5.60 -9.30
N ASP A 207 24.08 -5.34 -9.26
CA ASP A 207 23.43 -4.55 -8.23
C ASP A 207 22.41 -5.42 -7.48
N THR A 208 22.76 -5.82 -6.27
CA THR A 208 21.92 -6.68 -5.43
C THR A 208 20.65 -5.97 -5.01
N ALA A 209 20.70 -4.67 -4.65
CA ALA A 209 19.53 -3.90 -4.23
C ALA A 209 18.50 -3.86 -5.36
N MET A 210 18.92 -3.58 -6.58
CA MET A 210 18.05 -3.56 -7.76
C MET A 210 17.42 -4.94 -8.03
N ARG A 211 18.18 -6.04 -7.87
CA ARG A 211 17.65 -7.41 -8.02
C ARG A 211 16.59 -7.73 -6.96
N LEU A 212 16.77 -7.27 -5.72
CA LEU A 212 15.78 -7.45 -4.65
C LEU A 212 14.49 -6.65 -4.93
N VAL A 213 14.59 -5.44 -5.45
CA VAL A 213 13.43 -4.65 -5.92
C VAL A 213 12.71 -5.37 -7.05
N LEU A 214 13.43 -5.89 -8.05
CA LEU A 214 12.84 -6.68 -9.14
C LEU A 214 12.09 -7.91 -8.61
N ALA A 215 12.67 -8.63 -7.65
CA ALA A 215 12.03 -9.78 -7.03
C ALA A 215 10.75 -9.39 -6.27
N ARG A 216 10.75 -8.25 -5.58
CA ARG A 216 9.54 -7.67 -4.95
C ARG A 216 8.46 -7.37 -5.99
N MET A 217 8.81 -6.72 -7.10
CA MET A 217 7.86 -6.41 -8.18
C MET A 217 7.24 -7.71 -8.74
N ARG A 218 8.07 -8.72 -8.99
CA ARG A 218 7.62 -10.05 -9.46
C ARG A 218 6.74 -10.75 -8.41
N SER A 219 7.05 -10.64 -7.12
CA SER A 219 6.23 -11.20 -6.04
C SER A 219 4.83 -10.59 -6.05
N ALA A 220 4.71 -9.26 -6.09
CA ALA A 220 3.41 -8.58 -6.14
C ALA A 220 2.61 -8.93 -7.41
N GLY A 221 3.26 -8.97 -8.57
CA GLY A 221 2.63 -9.37 -9.83
C GLY A 221 2.15 -10.82 -9.82
N ALA A 222 2.92 -11.74 -9.22
CA ALA A 222 2.55 -13.15 -9.06
C ALA A 222 1.32 -13.28 -8.14
N TYR A 223 1.27 -12.55 -7.01
CA TYR A 223 0.11 -12.52 -6.12
C TYR A 223 -1.17 -12.10 -6.85
N LEU A 224 -1.11 -10.98 -7.58
CA LEU A 224 -2.28 -10.44 -8.28
C LEU A 224 -2.78 -11.34 -9.43
N ARG A 225 -1.96 -12.28 -9.88
CA ARG A 225 -2.34 -13.31 -10.86
C ARG A 225 -2.76 -14.65 -10.24
N GLY A 226 -2.87 -14.72 -8.92
CA GLY A 226 -3.22 -15.95 -8.21
C GLY A 226 -2.08 -16.99 -8.15
N ARG A 227 -0.83 -16.59 -8.40
CA ARG A 227 0.36 -17.48 -8.34
C ARG A 227 1.00 -17.39 -6.95
N TYR A 228 0.26 -17.80 -5.93
CA TYR A 228 0.62 -17.55 -4.52
C TYR A 228 1.91 -18.25 -4.07
N ALA A 229 2.17 -19.46 -4.56
CA ALA A 229 3.41 -20.19 -4.24
C ALA A 229 4.65 -19.45 -4.77
N GLN A 230 4.59 -18.95 -6.01
CA GLN A 230 5.65 -18.15 -6.62
C GLN A 230 5.85 -16.83 -5.87
N SER A 231 4.75 -16.13 -5.57
CA SER A 231 4.79 -14.87 -4.80
C SER A 231 5.44 -15.07 -3.44
N ALA A 232 5.03 -16.10 -2.69
CA ALA A 232 5.57 -16.43 -1.38
C ALA A 232 7.06 -16.79 -1.42
N ALA A 233 7.50 -17.55 -2.44
CA ALA A 233 8.90 -17.92 -2.61
C ALA A 233 9.77 -16.69 -2.83
N LEU A 234 9.35 -15.79 -3.73
CA LEU A 234 10.05 -14.53 -3.99
C LEU A 234 10.08 -13.63 -2.75
N ALA A 235 8.96 -13.51 -2.03
CA ALA A 235 8.90 -12.71 -0.81
C ALA A 235 9.87 -13.25 0.26
N ARG A 236 9.88 -14.57 0.51
CA ARG A 236 10.82 -15.20 1.48
C ARG A 236 12.27 -15.00 1.07
N MET A 237 12.58 -15.13 -0.21
CA MET A 237 13.95 -14.91 -0.72
C MET A 237 14.44 -13.50 -0.39
N VAL A 238 13.63 -12.46 -0.64
CA VAL A 238 14.01 -11.07 -0.35
C VAL A 238 14.09 -10.84 1.17
N LEU A 239 13.13 -11.35 1.95
CA LEU A 239 13.10 -11.17 3.41
C LEU A 239 14.27 -11.88 4.12
N ALA A 240 14.78 -12.97 3.56
CA ALA A 240 15.92 -13.71 4.10
C ALA A 240 17.28 -13.14 3.68
N HIS A 241 17.33 -12.23 2.69
CA HIS A 241 18.59 -11.69 2.19
C HIS A 241 19.16 -10.65 3.17
N PRO A 242 20.46 -10.71 3.54
CA PRO A 242 21.05 -9.75 4.48
C PRO A 242 20.89 -8.28 4.07
N GLU A 243 21.07 -7.96 2.80
CA GLU A 243 20.84 -6.62 2.26
C GLU A 243 19.34 -6.29 2.13
N GLY A 244 18.48 -7.30 2.13
CA GLY A 244 17.03 -7.12 2.16
C GLY A 244 16.52 -6.51 3.47
N ALA A 245 17.28 -6.59 4.56
CA ALA A 245 16.99 -5.95 5.83
C ALA A 245 17.38 -4.46 5.84
N GLY A 246 18.24 -4.02 4.91
CA GLY A 246 18.66 -2.63 4.75
C GLY A 246 17.63 -1.79 3.99
N GLN A 247 17.83 -0.48 4.04
CA GLN A 247 17.09 0.43 3.18
C GLN A 247 17.66 0.27 1.75
N LEU A 248 16.88 -0.37 0.88
CA LEU A 248 17.20 -0.35 -0.54
C LEU A 248 17.08 1.10 -1.01
N GLY A 249 18.09 1.64 -1.69
CA GLY A 249 18.15 3.05 -2.12
C GLY A 249 16.95 3.57 -2.91
N PHE A 250 16.04 2.68 -3.30
CA PHE A 250 14.75 2.96 -3.95
C PHE A 250 13.57 3.17 -2.99
N ASN A 251 13.78 3.21 -1.67
CA ASN A 251 12.70 3.38 -0.69
C ASN A 251 11.91 4.67 -0.87
N ASN A 252 12.56 5.73 -1.36
CA ASN A 252 11.90 7.00 -1.64
C ASN A 252 10.86 6.89 -2.77
N ALA A 253 11.06 6.01 -3.74
CA ALA A 253 10.15 5.83 -4.87
C ALA A 253 8.83 5.15 -4.49
N LEU A 254 8.79 4.36 -3.42
CA LEU A 254 7.59 3.59 -3.04
C LEU A 254 6.93 4.11 -1.76
N LEU A 255 7.55 5.03 -1.03
CA LEU A 255 7.14 5.64 0.25
C LEU A 255 6.78 4.66 1.37
N ALA A 256 6.48 3.42 1.06
CA ALA A 256 6.20 2.37 2.03
C ALA A 256 7.37 1.38 2.10
N ASP A 257 7.80 1.07 3.31
CA ASP A 257 8.91 0.14 3.54
C ASP A 257 8.67 -1.20 2.84
N HIS A 258 9.69 -1.68 2.13
CA HIS A 258 9.55 -2.89 1.31
C HIS A 258 9.53 -4.17 2.16
N GLN A 259 10.19 -4.20 3.31
CA GLN A 259 10.16 -5.31 4.25
C GLN A 259 8.75 -5.51 4.81
N VAL A 260 8.10 -4.40 5.21
CA VAL A 260 6.71 -4.41 5.69
C VAL A 260 5.76 -4.84 4.58
N CYS A 261 5.92 -4.30 3.36
CA CYS A 261 5.10 -4.67 2.21
C CYS A 261 5.22 -6.16 1.85
N LEU A 262 6.44 -6.72 1.89
CA LEU A 262 6.68 -8.14 1.58
C LEU A 262 6.14 -9.06 2.67
N ARG A 263 6.30 -8.73 3.97
CA ARG A 263 5.66 -9.48 5.06
C ARG A 263 4.16 -9.51 4.88
N GLY A 264 3.55 -8.38 4.55
CA GLY A 264 2.12 -8.30 4.28
C GLY A 264 1.69 -9.13 3.06
N THR A 265 2.45 -9.09 1.97
CA THR A 265 2.18 -9.93 0.78
C THR A 265 2.32 -11.41 1.13
N LEU A 266 3.37 -11.79 1.87
CA LEU A 266 3.57 -13.16 2.31
C LEU A 266 2.45 -13.64 3.26
N ALA A 267 2.00 -12.80 4.19
CA ALA A 267 0.87 -13.10 5.07
C ALA A 267 -0.40 -13.44 4.27
N ARG A 268 -0.72 -12.64 3.25
CA ARG A 268 -1.84 -12.93 2.36
C ARG A 268 -1.64 -14.23 1.58
N CYS A 269 -0.42 -14.49 1.07
CA CYS A 269 -0.10 -15.75 0.39
C CYS A 269 -0.26 -16.95 1.33
N LEU A 270 0.16 -16.84 2.59
CA LEU A 270 0.01 -17.91 3.58
C LEU A 270 -1.46 -18.24 3.84
N TRP A 271 -2.32 -17.21 3.96
CA TRP A 271 -3.75 -17.46 4.10
C TRP A 271 -4.32 -18.16 2.86
N MET A 272 -3.97 -17.71 1.64
CA MET A 272 -4.38 -18.36 0.40
C MET A 272 -3.94 -19.83 0.33
N GLN A 273 -2.78 -20.14 0.92
CA GLN A 273 -2.22 -21.50 1.00
C GLN A 273 -2.79 -22.37 2.14
N GLY A 274 -3.86 -21.92 2.81
CA GLY A 274 -4.50 -22.67 3.90
C GLY A 274 -3.71 -22.64 5.21
N ARG A 275 -2.91 -21.60 5.45
CA ARG A 275 -2.09 -21.39 6.65
C ARG A 275 -2.52 -20.13 7.41
N PRO A 276 -3.74 -20.09 7.95
CA PRO A 276 -4.29 -18.87 8.56
C PRO A 276 -3.55 -18.42 9.82
N ASP A 277 -3.04 -19.34 10.66
CA ASP A 277 -2.34 -19.00 11.90
C ASP A 277 -1.01 -18.30 11.60
N ASP A 278 -0.24 -18.85 10.65
CA ASP A 278 1.00 -18.24 10.19
C ASP A 278 0.74 -16.89 9.49
N ALA A 279 -0.34 -16.81 8.71
CA ALA A 279 -0.74 -15.56 8.06
C ALA A 279 -1.03 -14.46 9.08
N LEU A 280 -1.77 -14.78 10.13
CA LEU A 280 -2.13 -13.84 11.19
C LEU A 280 -0.92 -13.42 12.03
N ALA A 281 -0.04 -14.37 12.35
CA ALA A 281 1.21 -14.10 13.06
C ALA A 281 2.10 -13.13 12.28
N LEU A 282 2.30 -13.39 10.98
CA LEU A 282 3.12 -12.52 10.13
C LEU A 282 2.46 -11.14 9.88
N ALA A 283 1.13 -11.08 9.80
CA ALA A 283 0.40 -9.81 9.71
C ALA A 283 0.61 -8.95 10.96
N ARG A 284 0.60 -9.55 12.17
CA ARG A 284 0.92 -8.87 13.44
C ARG A 284 2.35 -8.36 13.45
N GLU A 285 3.31 -9.17 13.03
CA GLU A 285 4.71 -8.76 12.90
C GLU A 285 4.86 -7.56 11.94
N ALA A 286 4.23 -7.60 10.76
CA ALA A 286 4.28 -6.51 9.79
C ALA A 286 3.73 -5.20 10.37
N VAL A 287 2.63 -5.24 11.14
CA VAL A 287 2.09 -4.07 11.84
C VAL A 287 3.07 -3.57 12.90
N THR A 288 3.67 -4.46 13.71
CA THR A 288 4.63 -4.07 14.75
C THR A 288 5.85 -3.37 14.17
N VAL A 289 6.46 -3.95 13.14
CA VAL A 289 7.63 -3.37 12.47
C VAL A 289 7.29 -2.02 11.80
N SER A 290 6.07 -1.86 11.29
CA SER A 290 5.67 -0.64 10.59
C SER A 290 5.67 0.64 11.48
N PHE A 291 5.63 0.50 12.79
CA PHE A 291 5.75 1.65 13.72
C PHE A 291 7.15 2.28 13.74
N GLU A 292 8.16 1.56 13.26
CA GLU A 292 9.53 2.07 13.15
C GLU A 292 9.76 2.89 11.86
N HIS A 293 8.74 2.98 11.01
CA HIS A 293 8.79 3.65 9.71
C HIS A 293 7.84 4.86 9.63
N ASN A 294 7.76 5.47 8.44
CA ASN A 294 6.86 6.59 8.20
C ASN A 294 5.37 6.19 8.23
N GLY A 295 4.49 7.19 8.37
CA GLY A 295 3.05 6.97 8.51
C GLY A 295 2.38 6.25 7.34
N VAL A 296 2.92 6.35 6.11
CA VAL A 296 2.41 5.62 4.94
C VAL A 296 2.64 4.12 5.08
N THR A 297 3.80 3.73 5.61
CA THR A 297 4.14 2.30 5.83
C THR A 297 3.12 1.61 6.75
N LEU A 298 2.75 2.25 7.86
CA LEU A 298 1.72 1.72 8.76
C LEU A 298 0.35 1.63 8.06
N CYS A 299 -0.04 2.65 7.29
CA CYS A 299 -1.30 2.62 6.55
C CYS A 299 -1.35 1.46 5.54
N VAL A 300 -0.26 1.21 4.80
CA VAL A 300 -0.14 0.08 3.86
C VAL A 300 -0.20 -1.26 4.59
N ALA A 301 0.53 -1.39 5.71
CA ALA A 301 0.51 -2.59 6.53
C ALA A 301 -0.91 -2.94 7.01
N LEU A 302 -1.63 -1.95 7.51
CA LEU A 302 -3.00 -2.12 8.01
C LEU A 302 -4.00 -2.34 6.87
N ALA A 303 -4.13 -1.37 5.95
CA ALA A 303 -5.23 -1.33 5.01
C ALA A 303 -5.17 -2.41 3.93
N ILE A 304 -3.97 -2.73 3.43
CA ILE A 304 -3.82 -3.68 2.31
C ILE A 304 -3.58 -5.11 2.82
N ASN A 305 -2.98 -5.26 3.99
CA ASN A 305 -2.48 -6.56 4.43
C ASN A 305 -3.16 -7.07 5.71
N ALA A 306 -2.99 -6.40 6.85
CA ALA A 306 -3.33 -6.94 8.15
C ALA A 306 -4.85 -7.02 8.39
N ILE A 307 -5.59 -5.96 8.10
CA ILE A 307 -7.05 -5.95 8.27
C ILE A 307 -7.73 -7.03 7.41
N PRO A 308 -7.40 -7.15 6.09
CA PRO A 308 -7.95 -8.25 5.28
C PRO A 308 -7.63 -9.63 5.83
N VAL A 309 -6.39 -9.90 6.23
CA VAL A 309 -6.00 -11.20 6.79
C VAL A 309 -6.79 -11.50 8.08
N ALA A 310 -6.94 -10.51 8.98
CA ALA A 310 -7.74 -10.68 10.19
C ALA A 310 -9.20 -11.00 9.88
N LEU A 311 -9.80 -10.31 8.88
CA LEU A 311 -11.17 -10.57 8.46
C LEU A 311 -11.33 -11.94 7.79
N TRP A 312 -10.39 -12.36 6.97
CA TRP A 312 -10.40 -13.70 6.38
C TRP A 312 -10.25 -14.81 7.42
N CYS A 313 -9.49 -14.54 8.51
CA CYS A 313 -9.38 -15.47 9.64
C CYS A 313 -10.56 -15.40 10.64
N GLY A 314 -11.57 -14.54 10.41
CA GLY A 314 -12.69 -14.35 11.32
C GLY A 314 -12.39 -13.53 12.59
N GLN A 315 -11.20 -12.92 12.68
CA GLN A 315 -10.73 -12.16 13.83
C GLN A 315 -11.29 -10.72 13.83
N ARG A 316 -12.62 -10.59 13.92
CA ARG A 316 -13.34 -9.30 13.80
C ARG A 316 -12.89 -8.26 14.84
N GLY A 317 -12.64 -8.68 16.09
CA GLY A 317 -12.18 -7.78 17.15
C GLY A 317 -10.79 -7.18 16.83
N LEU A 318 -9.87 -7.97 16.30
CA LEU A 318 -8.56 -7.52 15.88
C LEU A 318 -8.66 -6.60 14.65
N ALA A 319 -9.48 -6.97 13.67
CA ALA A 319 -9.73 -6.15 12.48
C ALA A 319 -10.31 -4.77 12.87
N HIS A 320 -11.21 -4.73 13.85
CA HIS A 320 -11.76 -3.47 14.38
C HIS A 320 -10.67 -2.62 15.03
N ALA A 321 -9.85 -3.19 15.91
CA ALA A 321 -8.76 -2.47 16.57
C ALA A 321 -7.77 -1.87 15.55
N TRP A 322 -7.41 -2.65 14.52
CA TRP A 322 -6.54 -2.19 13.45
C TRP A 322 -7.20 -1.14 12.53
N THR A 323 -8.52 -1.21 12.36
CA THR A 323 -9.28 -0.18 11.63
C THR A 323 -9.29 1.15 12.39
N CYS A 324 -9.52 1.13 13.69
CA CYS A 324 -9.42 2.33 14.53
C CYS A 324 -8.02 2.94 14.44
N LEU A 325 -6.97 2.12 14.57
CA LEU A 325 -5.59 2.57 14.44
C LEU A 325 -5.32 3.21 13.07
N LEU A 326 -5.81 2.62 11.98
CA LEU A 326 -5.70 3.18 10.63
C LEU A 326 -6.39 4.56 10.53
N CYS A 327 -7.62 4.68 11.05
CA CYS A 327 -8.38 5.93 11.02
C CYS A 327 -7.68 7.04 11.80
N GLU A 328 -7.26 6.75 13.03
CA GLU A 328 -6.56 7.71 13.90
C GLU A 328 -5.23 8.17 13.27
N HIS A 329 -4.46 7.22 12.78
CA HIS A 329 -3.16 7.51 12.17
C HIS A 329 -3.30 8.30 10.87
N ALA A 330 -4.20 7.88 9.97
CA ALA A 330 -4.43 8.59 8.72
C ALA A 330 -4.97 10.01 8.94
N ALA A 331 -5.86 10.21 9.91
CA ALA A 331 -6.37 11.53 10.29
C ALA A 331 -5.27 12.42 10.86
N ARG A 332 -4.43 11.88 11.76
CA ARG A 332 -3.31 12.60 12.38
C ARG A 332 -2.33 13.19 11.37
N TYR A 333 -2.07 12.49 10.27
CA TYR A 333 -1.08 12.86 9.27
C TYR A 333 -1.68 13.37 7.95
N GLY A 334 -2.99 13.64 7.91
CA GLY A 334 -3.66 14.20 6.72
C GLY A 334 -3.66 13.27 5.50
N LEU A 335 -3.58 11.96 5.71
CA LEU A 335 -3.51 10.95 4.66
C LEU A 335 -4.92 10.58 4.17
N LEU A 336 -5.57 11.50 3.43
CA LEU A 336 -6.99 11.39 3.05
C LEU A 336 -7.34 10.08 2.32
N TYR A 337 -6.44 9.60 1.46
CA TYR A 337 -6.63 8.33 0.79
C TYR A 337 -6.76 7.16 1.78
N TRP A 338 -5.91 7.11 2.79
CA TRP A 338 -5.93 6.05 3.80
C TRP A 338 -7.08 6.23 4.80
N SER A 339 -7.50 7.47 5.07
CA SER A 339 -8.72 7.76 5.84
C SER A 339 -9.96 7.18 5.15
N ALA A 340 -10.03 7.27 3.81
CA ALA A 340 -11.11 6.67 3.03
C ALA A 340 -11.12 5.13 3.13
N TRP A 341 -9.95 4.48 3.15
CA TRP A 341 -9.85 3.04 3.42
C TRP A 341 -10.33 2.69 4.82
N GLY A 342 -9.89 3.42 5.83
CA GLY A 342 -10.33 3.23 7.22
C GLY A 342 -11.84 3.35 7.36
N ALA A 343 -12.45 4.38 6.79
CA ALA A 343 -13.90 4.57 6.79
C ALA A 343 -14.65 3.45 6.06
N ALA A 344 -14.08 2.89 4.99
CA ALA A 344 -14.66 1.74 4.29
C ALA A 344 -14.67 0.49 5.18
N TYR A 345 -13.55 0.19 5.86
CA TYR A 345 -13.49 -0.92 6.81
C TYR A 345 -14.42 -0.74 8.01
N GLN A 346 -14.49 0.48 8.57
CA GLN A 346 -15.36 0.76 9.69
C GLN A 346 -16.83 0.48 9.35
N ARG A 347 -17.31 0.98 8.20
CA ARG A 347 -18.67 0.69 7.73
C ARG A 347 -18.94 -0.80 7.52
N LEU A 348 -17.94 -1.54 6.99
CA LEU A 348 -18.04 -2.99 6.82
C LEU A 348 -18.17 -3.71 8.18
N LEU A 349 -17.40 -3.28 9.16
CA LEU A 349 -17.40 -3.87 10.51
C LEU A 349 -18.66 -3.51 11.30
N ASP A 350 -19.12 -2.25 11.22
CA ASP A 350 -20.28 -1.75 11.97
C ASP A 350 -21.61 -2.30 11.43
N ALA A 351 -21.77 -2.29 10.11
CA ALA A 351 -23.01 -2.74 9.47
C ALA A 351 -23.13 -4.27 9.39
N GLY A 352 -22.03 -5.00 9.45
CA GLY A 352 -22.04 -6.45 9.34
C GLY A 352 -22.86 -6.94 8.14
N GLU A 353 -23.63 -8.00 8.30
CA GLU A 353 -24.47 -8.58 7.23
C GLU A 353 -25.66 -7.69 6.81
N ALA A 354 -25.98 -6.64 7.55
CA ALA A 354 -27.06 -5.71 7.21
C ALA A 354 -26.71 -4.78 6.04
N LEU A 355 -25.44 -4.67 5.67
CA LEU A 355 -25.00 -3.83 4.55
C LEU A 355 -25.53 -4.38 3.23
N ARG A 356 -26.41 -3.60 2.55
CA ARG A 356 -27.04 -4.00 1.28
C ARG A 356 -26.30 -3.49 0.05
N ALA A 357 -25.66 -2.31 0.15
CA ALA A 357 -24.84 -1.72 -0.89
C ALA A 357 -23.58 -1.15 -0.25
N PHE A 358 -22.41 -1.44 -0.83
CA PHE A 358 -21.17 -0.94 -0.29
C PHE A 358 -21.04 0.55 -0.62
N PRO A 359 -20.89 1.43 0.39
CA PRO A 359 -20.79 2.87 0.17
C PRO A 359 -19.35 3.20 -0.23
N TRP A 360 -19.06 3.09 -1.52
CA TRP A 360 -17.75 3.45 -2.04
C TRP A 360 -17.40 4.89 -1.69
N PRO A 361 -16.17 5.18 -1.23
CA PRO A 361 -15.73 6.54 -0.97
C PRO A 361 -15.86 7.41 -2.22
N SER A 362 -16.13 8.71 -2.03
CA SER A 362 -16.13 9.70 -3.11
C SER A 362 -14.73 9.88 -3.74
N VAL A 363 -13.67 9.55 -3.00
CA VAL A 363 -12.31 9.39 -3.53
C VAL A 363 -12.31 8.17 -4.44
N ARG A 364 -11.85 8.35 -5.68
CA ARG A 364 -11.86 7.31 -6.71
C ARG A 364 -11.17 6.04 -6.18
N SER A 365 -11.96 5.00 -5.94
CA SER A 365 -11.42 3.71 -5.47
C SER A 365 -10.57 3.07 -6.56
N TRP A 366 -9.44 2.51 -6.17
CA TRP A 366 -8.61 1.79 -7.12
C TRP A 366 -9.21 0.43 -7.43
N PRO A 367 -9.00 -0.09 -8.64
CA PRO A 367 -9.46 -1.43 -8.99
C PRO A 367 -9.04 -2.50 -7.98
N ILE A 368 -7.79 -2.47 -7.51
CA ILE A 368 -7.29 -3.40 -6.47
C ILE A 368 -8.05 -3.24 -5.14
N GLN A 369 -8.46 -2.02 -4.77
CA GLN A 369 -9.28 -1.79 -3.57
C GLN A 369 -10.66 -2.41 -3.72
N ILE A 370 -11.27 -2.24 -4.90
CA ILE A 370 -12.57 -2.84 -5.22
C ILE A 370 -12.49 -4.36 -5.10
N ASP A 371 -11.48 -4.95 -5.73
CA ASP A 371 -11.25 -6.40 -5.69
C ASP A 371 -11.06 -6.90 -4.25
N LEU A 372 -10.31 -6.16 -3.42
CA LEU A 372 -10.07 -6.55 -2.03
C LEU A 372 -11.35 -6.47 -1.18
N MET A 373 -12.09 -5.38 -1.27
CA MET A 373 -13.35 -5.22 -0.52
C MET A 373 -14.39 -6.27 -0.94
N ALA A 374 -14.42 -6.63 -2.22
CA ALA A 374 -15.29 -7.68 -2.74
C ALA A 374 -14.99 -9.07 -2.14
N THR A 375 -13.77 -9.33 -1.66
CA THR A 375 -13.47 -10.56 -0.93
C THR A 375 -13.91 -10.54 0.53
N LEU A 376 -14.29 -9.40 1.07
CA LEU A 376 -14.59 -9.22 2.48
C LEU A 376 -16.08 -9.16 2.79
N HIS A 377 -16.89 -8.66 1.84
CA HIS A 377 -18.32 -8.51 2.07
C HIS A 377 -19.15 -8.62 0.77
N ASP A 378 -20.33 -9.25 0.86
CA ASP A 378 -21.23 -9.47 -0.30
C ASP A 378 -21.66 -8.16 -0.97
N ALA A 379 -21.95 -7.11 -0.19
CA ALA A 379 -22.33 -5.80 -0.73
C ALA A 379 -21.24 -5.13 -1.57
N ALA A 380 -19.97 -5.50 -1.42
CA ALA A 380 -18.85 -5.00 -2.22
C ALA A 380 -18.54 -5.88 -3.44
N ALA A 381 -19.08 -7.10 -3.49
CA ALA A 381 -19.03 -7.98 -4.66
C ALA A 381 -20.11 -7.57 -5.69
N ASP A 382 -20.06 -6.32 -6.09
CA ASP A 382 -21.02 -5.72 -7.02
C ASP A 382 -20.75 -6.09 -8.49
N SER A 383 -21.59 -5.58 -9.40
CA SER A 383 -21.46 -5.85 -10.84
C SER A 383 -20.12 -5.42 -11.43
N HIS A 384 -19.44 -4.45 -10.81
CA HIS A 384 -18.11 -4.02 -11.28
C HIS A 384 -17.03 -5.02 -10.86
N ALA A 385 -17.02 -5.46 -9.60
CA ALA A 385 -16.12 -6.48 -9.10
C ALA A 385 -16.32 -7.81 -9.85
N LEU A 386 -17.58 -8.21 -10.06
CA LEU A 386 -17.92 -9.42 -10.81
C LEU A 386 -17.41 -9.36 -12.25
N ARG A 387 -17.60 -8.26 -12.96
CA ARG A 387 -17.09 -8.08 -14.32
C ARG A 387 -15.58 -8.22 -14.36
N ARG A 388 -14.86 -7.62 -13.42
CA ARG A 388 -13.40 -7.72 -13.32
C ARG A 388 -12.92 -9.15 -13.07
N ALA A 389 -13.63 -9.89 -12.23
CA ALA A 389 -13.37 -11.31 -11.99
C ALA A 389 -13.55 -12.16 -13.27
N LEU A 390 -14.69 -11.99 -13.96
CA LEU A 390 -15.02 -12.74 -15.16
C LEU A 390 -14.15 -12.41 -16.39
N THR A 391 -13.63 -11.17 -16.49
CA THR A 391 -12.77 -10.75 -17.61
C THR A 391 -11.28 -10.97 -17.36
N GLY A 392 -10.90 -11.64 -16.24
CA GLY A 392 -9.50 -11.88 -15.90
C GLY A 392 -8.72 -10.65 -15.46
N GLN A 393 -9.41 -9.54 -15.13
CA GLN A 393 -8.80 -8.31 -14.60
C GLN A 393 -8.54 -8.38 -13.10
N ALA A 394 -9.07 -9.37 -12.39
CA ALA A 394 -8.87 -9.61 -10.96
C ALA A 394 -8.73 -11.10 -10.65
N PRO A 395 -7.74 -11.81 -11.25
CA PRO A 395 -7.66 -13.27 -11.12
C PRO A 395 -7.54 -13.74 -9.66
N TRP A 396 -6.77 -13.01 -8.85
CA TRP A 396 -6.49 -13.37 -7.45
C TRP A 396 -7.73 -13.43 -6.56
N SER A 397 -8.73 -12.59 -6.82
CA SER A 397 -9.98 -12.51 -6.04
C SER A 397 -11.16 -13.21 -6.71
N ALA A 398 -11.00 -13.63 -7.97
CA ALA A 398 -12.09 -14.18 -8.79
C ALA A 398 -12.83 -15.35 -8.12
N PRO A 399 -12.18 -16.37 -7.50
CA PRO A 399 -12.89 -17.44 -6.85
C PRO A 399 -13.88 -16.95 -5.78
N GLU A 400 -13.44 -16.02 -4.93
CA GLU A 400 -14.26 -15.50 -3.83
C GLU A 400 -15.37 -14.56 -4.32
N VAL A 401 -15.08 -13.72 -5.32
CA VAL A 401 -16.09 -12.82 -5.91
C VAL A 401 -17.21 -13.61 -6.56
N LEU A 402 -16.89 -14.64 -7.33
CA LEU A 402 -17.87 -15.54 -7.95
C LEU A 402 -18.69 -16.30 -6.88
N ARG A 403 -18.03 -16.80 -5.83
CA ARG A 403 -18.71 -17.46 -4.71
C ARG A 403 -19.70 -16.54 -4.02
N ARG A 404 -19.32 -15.29 -3.75
CA ARG A 404 -20.17 -14.30 -3.09
C ARG A 404 -21.38 -13.92 -3.95
N ASP A 405 -21.15 -13.70 -5.24
CA ASP A 405 -22.26 -13.44 -6.18
C ASP A 405 -23.22 -14.64 -6.24
N ALA A 406 -22.70 -15.85 -6.36
CA ALA A 406 -23.52 -17.07 -6.34
C ALA A 406 -24.34 -17.17 -5.04
N HIS A 407 -23.74 -16.89 -3.89
CA HIS A 407 -24.43 -16.90 -2.60
C HIS A 407 -25.50 -15.81 -2.51
N HIS A 408 -25.24 -14.61 -3.02
CA HIS A 408 -26.22 -13.53 -3.11
C HIS A 408 -27.40 -13.94 -3.98
N ARG A 409 -27.15 -14.51 -5.16
CA ARG A 409 -28.18 -15.02 -6.06
C ARG A 409 -28.98 -16.13 -5.42
N TRP A 410 -28.35 -17.09 -4.75
CA TRP A 410 -29.03 -18.16 -4.03
C TRP A 410 -30.05 -17.64 -3.02
N ARG A 411 -29.65 -16.67 -2.21
CA ARG A 411 -30.55 -16.04 -1.21
C ARG A 411 -31.77 -15.31 -1.85
N ALA A 412 -31.64 -14.91 -3.11
CA ALA A 412 -32.70 -14.21 -3.85
C ALA A 412 -33.62 -15.15 -4.64
N LEU A 413 -33.34 -16.45 -4.73
CA LEU A 413 -34.17 -17.41 -5.47
C LEU A 413 -35.52 -17.56 -4.82
N ALA A 414 -36.54 -17.71 -5.66
CA ALA A 414 -37.86 -18.11 -5.21
C ALA A 414 -37.85 -19.58 -4.71
N PRO A 415 -38.66 -19.95 -3.74
CA PRO A 415 -38.83 -21.34 -3.32
C PRO A 415 -39.21 -22.24 -4.52
N GLY A 416 -38.42 -23.28 -4.76
CA GLY A 416 -38.62 -24.24 -5.86
C GLY A 416 -38.03 -23.83 -7.21
N ASP A 417 -37.27 -22.75 -7.30
CA ASP A 417 -36.55 -22.36 -8.54
C ASP A 417 -35.35 -23.29 -8.79
N ALA A 418 -35.61 -24.45 -9.36
CA ALA A 418 -34.58 -25.46 -9.67
C ALA A 418 -33.58 -24.96 -10.72
N ALA A 419 -34.01 -24.16 -11.70
CA ALA A 419 -33.12 -23.64 -12.74
C ALA A 419 -32.18 -22.58 -12.17
N GLY A 420 -32.67 -21.70 -11.32
CA GLY A 420 -31.84 -20.73 -10.60
C GLY A 420 -30.82 -21.41 -9.68
N LEU A 421 -31.23 -22.48 -8.97
CA LEU A 421 -30.32 -23.22 -8.11
C LEU A 421 -29.21 -23.95 -8.90
N GLU A 422 -29.55 -24.47 -10.09
CA GLU A 422 -28.56 -25.09 -10.98
C GLU A 422 -27.56 -24.06 -11.53
N ALA A 423 -28.02 -22.85 -11.86
CA ALA A 423 -27.12 -21.77 -12.29
C ALA A 423 -26.18 -21.33 -11.16
N VAL A 424 -26.67 -21.28 -9.90
CA VAL A 424 -25.83 -21.03 -8.72
C VAL A 424 -24.78 -22.14 -8.54
N ARG A 425 -25.18 -23.40 -8.68
CA ARG A 425 -24.28 -24.55 -8.61
C ARG A 425 -23.17 -24.44 -9.62
N ALA A 426 -23.50 -24.21 -10.90
CA ALA A 426 -22.51 -24.08 -11.97
C ALA A 426 -21.50 -22.96 -11.73
N GLN A 427 -21.93 -21.81 -11.20
CA GLN A 427 -21.04 -20.71 -10.86
C GLN A 427 -20.12 -21.07 -9.68
N LEU A 428 -20.59 -21.81 -8.68
CA LEU A 428 -19.75 -22.30 -7.57
C LEU A 428 -18.74 -23.34 -8.01
N GLU A 429 -19.10 -24.22 -8.96
CA GLU A 429 -18.17 -25.17 -9.60
C GLU A 429 -17.06 -24.45 -10.34
N GLU A 430 -17.39 -23.36 -11.08
CA GLU A 430 -16.39 -22.50 -11.74
C GLU A 430 -15.47 -21.82 -10.71
N ALA A 431 -16.03 -21.24 -9.64
CA ALA A 431 -15.26 -20.63 -8.56
C ALA A 431 -14.29 -21.63 -7.90
N LEU A 432 -14.76 -22.86 -7.64
CA LEU A 432 -13.95 -23.92 -7.09
C LEU A 432 -12.83 -24.37 -8.04
N LEU A 433 -13.12 -24.48 -9.33
CA LEU A 433 -12.12 -24.81 -10.36
C LEU A 433 -11.00 -23.75 -10.42
N LEU A 434 -11.37 -22.49 -10.37
CA LEU A 434 -10.40 -21.37 -10.32
C LEU A 434 -9.54 -21.43 -9.06
N ALA A 435 -10.14 -21.66 -7.87
CA ALA A 435 -9.41 -21.80 -6.61
C ALA A 435 -8.38 -22.93 -6.65
N ARG A 436 -8.76 -24.08 -7.20
CA ARG A 436 -7.87 -25.24 -7.41
C ARG A 436 -6.76 -24.95 -8.41
N GLY A 437 -7.09 -24.30 -9.52
CA GLY A 437 -6.10 -23.88 -10.54
C GLY A 437 -5.05 -22.91 -9.97
N GLN A 438 -5.43 -22.09 -9.03
CA GLN A 438 -4.54 -21.17 -8.30
C GLN A 438 -3.78 -21.85 -7.15
N GLN A 439 -4.07 -23.10 -6.83
CA GLN A 439 -3.55 -23.78 -5.64
C GLN A 439 -3.80 -22.94 -4.37
N ALA A 440 -5.07 -22.53 -4.19
CA ALA A 440 -5.52 -21.62 -3.15
C ALA A 440 -6.47 -22.32 -2.16
N PRO A 441 -5.97 -23.19 -1.24
CA PRO A 441 -6.80 -23.86 -0.24
C PRO A 441 -7.73 -22.93 0.53
N GLY A 442 -7.33 -21.66 0.81
CA GLY A 442 -8.17 -20.68 1.46
C GLY A 442 -9.46 -20.39 0.69
N TRP A 443 -9.35 -20.14 -0.62
CA TRP A 443 -10.53 -19.99 -1.48
C TRP A 443 -11.21 -21.31 -1.77
N GLU A 444 -10.47 -22.41 -1.92
CA GLU A 444 -11.01 -23.72 -2.18
C GLU A 444 -11.98 -24.17 -1.07
N LEU A 445 -11.61 -23.99 0.20
CA LEU A 445 -12.46 -24.34 1.33
C LEU A 445 -13.78 -23.57 1.32
N ARG A 446 -13.72 -22.26 1.08
CA ARG A 446 -14.93 -21.41 0.99
C ARG A 446 -15.84 -21.83 -0.16
N CYS A 447 -15.28 -22.03 -1.34
CA CYS A 447 -16.03 -22.47 -2.51
C CYS A 447 -16.63 -23.86 -2.34
N ALA A 448 -15.86 -24.82 -1.81
CA ALA A 448 -16.32 -26.19 -1.54
C ALA A 448 -17.42 -26.21 -0.48
N THR A 449 -17.31 -25.40 0.59
CA THR A 449 -18.36 -25.30 1.63
C THR A 449 -19.65 -24.74 1.04
N SER A 450 -19.58 -23.67 0.21
CA SER A 450 -20.77 -23.11 -0.42
C SER A 450 -21.41 -24.09 -1.42
N LEU A 451 -20.59 -24.78 -2.24
CA LEU A 451 -21.09 -25.77 -3.19
C LEU A 451 -21.70 -26.99 -2.49
N ALA A 452 -21.07 -27.47 -1.41
CA ALA A 452 -21.62 -28.59 -0.61
C ALA A 452 -22.98 -28.23 -0.01
N ALA A 453 -23.17 -26.99 0.45
CA ALA A 453 -24.47 -26.51 0.94
C ALA A 453 -25.55 -26.49 -0.16
N VAL A 454 -25.20 -26.09 -1.38
CA VAL A 454 -26.13 -26.14 -2.54
C VAL A 454 -26.45 -27.57 -2.93
N LEU A 455 -25.46 -28.46 -2.98
CA LEU A 455 -25.68 -29.88 -3.23
C LEU A 455 -26.57 -30.53 -2.16
N GLN A 456 -26.41 -30.18 -0.89
CA GLN A 456 -27.28 -30.62 0.20
C GLN A 456 -28.73 -30.14 -0.03
N ALA A 457 -28.93 -28.88 -0.40
CA ALA A 457 -30.24 -28.34 -0.72
C ALA A 457 -30.92 -29.02 -1.91
N GLN A 458 -30.14 -29.56 -2.85
CA GLN A 458 -30.60 -30.37 -3.99
C GLN A 458 -30.84 -31.85 -3.63
N GLY A 459 -30.61 -32.27 -2.38
CA GLY A 459 -30.74 -33.65 -1.96
C GLY A 459 -29.53 -34.55 -2.30
N HIS A 460 -28.42 -33.95 -2.72
CA HIS A 460 -27.20 -34.68 -3.11
C HIS A 460 -26.19 -34.75 -1.94
N GLY A 461 -26.62 -35.18 -0.74
CA GLY A 461 -25.80 -35.19 0.48
C GLY A 461 -24.52 -36.00 0.39
N VAL A 462 -24.57 -37.16 -0.29
CA VAL A 462 -23.36 -38.01 -0.52
C VAL A 462 -22.32 -37.26 -1.34
N ALA A 463 -22.72 -36.61 -2.42
CA ALA A 463 -21.83 -35.79 -3.26
C ALA A 463 -21.26 -34.59 -2.51
N ALA A 464 -22.10 -33.91 -1.71
CA ALA A 464 -21.69 -32.81 -0.85
C ALA A 464 -20.61 -33.21 0.16
N HIS A 465 -20.78 -34.35 0.83
CA HIS A 465 -19.80 -34.90 1.77
C HIS A 465 -18.50 -35.29 1.06
N ALA A 466 -18.58 -36.01 -0.06
CA ALA A 466 -17.42 -36.44 -0.84
C ALA A 466 -16.59 -35.26 -1.39
N LEU A 467 -17.25 -34.14 -1.68
CA LEU A 467 -16.60 -32.89 -2.11
C LEU A 467 -15.86 -32.21 -0.97
N LEU A 468 -16.53 -32.01 0.18
CA LEU A 468 -16.03 -31.13 1.26
C LEU A 468 -15.06 -31.84 2.20
N ALA A 469 -15.25 -33.11 2.48
CA ALA A 469 -14.45 -33.87 3.47
C ALA A 469 -12.92 -33.83 3.17
N PRO A 470 -12.44 -34.13 1.94
CA PRO A 470 -11.02 -34.06 1.65
C PRO A 470 -10.43 -32.65 1.71
N VAL A 471 -11.21 -31.62 1.34
CA VAL A 471 -10.76 -30.23 1.41
C VAL A 471 -10.60 -29.79 2.86
N HIS A 472 -11.56 -30.11 3.72
CA HIS A 472 -11.47 -29.83 5.16
C HIS A 472 -10.33 -30.59 5.83
N ALA A 473 -10.13 -31.88 5.52
CA ALA A 473 -9.06 -32.71 6.07
C ALA A 473 -7.64 -32.22 5.68
N GLY A 474 -7.53 -31.42 4.60
CA GLY A 474 -6.26 -30.82 4.18
C GLY A 474 -5.77 -29.67 5.05
N TYR A 475 -6.59 -29.18 5.99
CA TYR A 475 -6.21 -28.08 6.89
C TYR A 475 -5.48 -28.59 8.13
N ALA A 476 -4.21 -28.20 8.29
CA ALA A 476 -3.37 -28.55 9.44
C ALA A 476 -3.39 -27.49 10.56
N GLN A 477 -3.96 -26.31 10.32
CA GLN A 477 -4.03 -25.18 11.27
C GLN A 477 -5.29 -24.33 11.04
N GLY A 478 -5.57 -23.38 11.92
CA GLY A 478 -6.72 -22.48 11.81
C GLY A 478 -8.06 -23.14 12.12
N HIS A 479 -8.06 -24.17 12.98
CA HIS A 479 -9.27 -24.90 13.33
C HIS A 479 -10.33 -24.07 14.03
N ASP A 480 -9.95 -22.92 14.59
CA ASP A 480 -10.82 -21.90 15.22
C ASP A 480 -11.28 -20.80 14.25
N THR A 481 -10.84 -20.84 12.99
CA THR A 481 -11.30 -19.88 11.99
C THR A 481 -12.75 -20.14 11.57
N THR A 482 -13.46 -19.07 11.25
CA THR A 482 -14.88 -19.15 10.83
C THR A 482 -15.07 -20.12 9.66
N ASP A 483 -14.16 -20.14 8.69
CA ASP A 483 -14.27 -20.97 7.49
C ASP A 483 -14.11 -22.46 7.80
N VAL A 484 -13.11 -22.83 8.62
CA VAL A 484 -12.87 -24.24 9.00
C VAL A 484 -14.00 -24.77 9.90
N MET A 485 -14.46 -23.94 10.86
CA MET A 485 -15.59 -24.30 11.71
C MET A 485 -16.90 -24.46 10.92
N ALA A 486 -17.16 -23.58 9.94
CA ALA A 486 -18.35 -23.70 9.09
C ALA A 486 -18.32 -24.99 8.25
N ALA A 487 -17.18 -25.33 7.68
CA ALA A 487 -16.99 -26.57 6.93
C ALA A 487 -17.19 -27.81 7.81
N ALA A 488 -16.62 -27.82 9.01
CA ALA A 488 -16.79 -28.91 9.99
C ALA A 488 -18.26 -29.09 10.41
N ALA A 489 -18.96 -27.97 10.68
CA ALA A 489 -20.38 -28.01 11.04
C ALA A 489 -21.26 -28.59 9.91
N LEU A 490 -20.98 -28.18 8.66
CA LEU A 490 -21.70 -28.72 7.49
C LEU A 490 -21.42 -30.19 7.30
N LEU A 491 -20.20 -30.65 7.45
CA LEU A 491 -19.83 -32.08 7.38
C LEU A 491 -20.57 -32.94 8.46
N ALA A 492 -20.67 -32.40 9.69
CA ALA A 492 -21.42 -33.07 10.75
C ALA A 492 -22.91 -33.20 10.41
N GLN A 493 -23.53 -32.16 9.84
CA GLN A 493 -24.91 -32.20 9.36
C GLN A 493 -25.10 -33.22 8.22
N LEU A 494 -24.22 -33.27 7.25
CA LEU A 494 -24.27 -34.18 6.14
C LEU A 494 -24.17 -35.64 6.63
N LEU A 495 -23.25 -35.93 7.56
CA LEU A 495 -23.13 -37.27 8.14
C LEU A 495 -24.40 -37.71 8.91
N ALA A 496 -25.00 -36.79 9.67
CA ALA A 496 -26.25 -37.08 10.39
C ALA A 496 -27.45 -37.33 9.45
N GLN A 497 -27.44 -36.80 8.22
CA GLN A 497 -28.48 -37.08 7.21
C GLN A 497 -28.25 -38.38 6.42
N LEU A 498 -27.01 -38.91 6.43
CA LEU A 498 -26.63 -40.13 5.72
C LEU A 498 -26.70 -41.39 6.62
N ALA A 499 -26.76 -41.15 7.94
CA ALA A 499 -26.95 -42.21 8.94
C ALA A 499 -28.42 -42.57 9.10
#